data_858cba115e16bc0d6e2021e1508d1818
#
_entry.id   858cba115e16bc0d6e2021e1508d1818
#
_cell.length_a   1.000
_cell.length_b   1.000
_cell.length_c   1.000
_cell.angle_alpha   90.00
_cell.angle_beta   90.00
_cell.angle_gamma   90.00
#
_symmetry.space_group_name_H-M   'P 1'
#
loop_
_entity.id
_entity.type
_entity.pdbx_description
1 polymer ?
#
loop_
_entity_poly.entity_id
_entity_poly.type
_entity_poly.pdbx_seq_one_letter_code
_entity_poly.pdbx_strand_id
1 'polypeptide(L)'
;MTPERTQTLLCRHSRRELDHLFTGIVHGVRMLRTEGSTHVDIITRARAHHLTAPEAVIDSWAAASYAGLSYWTDTAPVTLLVRSGFYKTTDLRRPNRRRLGASLETCTPDPEFPNLRTTMLPYAAAQCLRDIMNNAHGWWTYNVPGLSYGETRSVQFIDAIRQLDPHLNLGDIQAEAKGVVKKTIVEKAVGLSDPGAQSPSETALRLIAAQVHPGLTTQIPIYYGGRLVTKLDCGWRKEKVGLFYDGEHHLTRKQHDYDAEVTLILHDLGWESMRVTNALLQNPTALQRHIAQRVIPRAF
;
A
#
# COMPACT_ATOMS: atom_id res chain seq x y z
N MET A 1 -6.45 -20.44 5.07
CA MET A 1 -6.52 -21.85 4.56
C MET A 1 -5.18 -22.20 3.96
N THR A 2 -4.68 -23.39 4.26
CA THR A 2 -3.33 -23.81 3.90
C THR A 2 -3.35 -24.51 2.54
N PRO A 3 -2.51 -24.10 1.56
CA PRO A 3 -2.38 -24.78 0.29
C PRO A 3 -1.64 -26.12 0.45
N GLU A 4 -2.00 -27.13 -0.38
CA GLU A 4 -1.37 -28.44 -0.37
C GLU A 4 -1.00 -28.90 -1.79
N ARG A 5 0.05 -29.72 -1.90
CA ARG A 5 0.41 -30.34 -3.18
C ARG A 5 -0.70 -31.27 -3.67
N THR A 6 -1.02 -31.19 -4.96
CA THR A 6 -2.03 -32.07 -5.58
C THR A 6 -1.71 -33.55 -5.39
N GLN A 7 -0.42 -33.94 -5.43
CA GLN A 7 0.01 -35.31 -5.17
C GLN A 7 -0.34 -35.80 -3.76
N THR A 8 -0.14 -34.93 -2.75
CA THR A 8 -0.49 -35.25 -1.36
C THR A 8 -2.01 -35.40 -1.19
N LEU A 9 -2.77 -34.52 -1.83
CA LEU A 9 -4.23 -34.58 -1.81
C LEU A 9 -4.76 -35.87 -2.50
N LEU A 10 -4.12 -36.31 -3.57
CA LEU A 10 -4.50 -37.56 -4.28
C LEU A 10 -4.30 -38.84 -3.44
N CYS A 11 -3.53 -38.79 -2.36
CA CYS A 11 -3.43 -39.89 -1.40
C CYS A 11 -4.67 -40.01 -0.49
N ARG A 12 -5.50 -38.95 -0.41
CA ARG A 12 -6.66 -38.86 0.50
C ARG A 12 -7.99 -38.65 -0.23
N HIS A 13 -7.95 -38.22 -1.48
CA HIS A 13 -9.12 -37.85 -2.27
C HIS A 13 -9.02 -38.37 -3.69
N SER A 14 -10.14 -38.76 -4.28
CA SER A 14 -10.25 -39.08 -5.70
C SER A 14 -10.07 -37.79 -6.57
N ARG A 15 -9.73 -37.94 -7.84
CA ARG A 15 -9.66 -36.84 -8.79
C ARG A 15 -10.97 -36.04 -8.86
N ARG A 16 -12.12 -36.71 -8.83
CA ARG A 16 -13.46 -36.12 -8.86
C ARG A 16 -13.70 -35.23 -7.61
N GLU A 17 -13.32 -35.70 -6.44
CA GLU A 17 -13.42 -34.94 -5.19
C GLU A 17 -12.48 -33.73 -5.22
N LEU A 18 -11.25 -33.85 -5.74
CA LEU A 18 -10.33 -32.74 -5.89
C LEU A 18 -10.89 -31.65 -6.79
N ASP A 19 -11.54 -32.01 -7.90
CA ASP A 19 -12.11 -31.02 -8.81
C ASP A 19 -13.38 -30.36 -8.25
N HIS A 20 -14.08 -31.04 -7.35
CA HIS A 20 -15.27 -30.51 -6.68
C HIS A 20 -14.94 -29.67 -5.46
N LEU A 21 -14.10 -30.16 -4.56
CA LEU A 21 -13.83 -29.57 -3.25
C LEU A 21 -12.66 -28.57 -3.25
N PHE A 22 -11.75 -28.68 -4.20
CA PHE A 22 -10.51 -27.88 -4.19
C PHE A 22 -10.41 -26.97 -5.41
N THR A 23 -9.75 -25.83 -5.23
CA THR A 23 -9.40 -24.91 -6.31
C THR A 23 -7.88 -24.93 -6.54
N GLY A 24 -7.45 -24.83 -7.82
CA GLY A 24 -6.04 -24.72 -8.17
C GLY A 24 -5.53 -23.30 -7.88
N ILE A 25 -4.45 -23.18 -7.12
CA ILE A 25 -3.79 -21.91 -6.83
C ILE A 25 -2.67 -21.65 -7.83
N VAL A 26 -1.74 -22.58 -7.89
CA VAL A 26 -0.61 -22.61 -8.83
C VAL A 26 -0.50 -24.01 -9.40
N HIS A 27 0.38 -24.22 -10.41
CA HIS A 27 0.56 -25.55 -10.98
C HIS A 27 0.95 -26.57 -9.90
N GLY A 28 0.18 -27.63 -9.79
CA GLY A 28 0.43 -28.74 -8.86
C GLY A 28 0.07 -28.47 -7.40
N VAL A 29 -0.57 -27.35 -7.07
CA VAL A 29 -1.01 -26.99 -5.72
C VAL A 29 -2.45 -26.55 -5.72
N ARG A 30 -3.21 -27.03 -4.76
CA ARG A 30 -4.62 -26.74 -4.55
C ARG A 30 -4.90 -26.35 -3.11
N MET A 31 -6.03 -25.71 -2.87
CA MET A 31 -6.60 -25.52 -1.52
C MET A 31 -8.09 -25.79 -1.53
N LEU A 32 -8.65 -26.05 -0.36
CA LEU A 32 -10.09 -26.25 -0.19
C LEU A 32 -10.84 -25.00 -0.70
N ARG A 33 -11.94 -25.21 -1.45
CA ARG A 33 -12.80 -24.11 -1.91
C ARG A 33 -13.52 -23.47 -0.74
N THR A 34 -13.59 -22.17 -0.76
CA THR A 34 -14.44 -21.38 0.14
C THR A 34 -15.65 -20.89 -0.65
N GLU A 35 -16.83 -21.06 -0.12
CA GLU A 35 -18.04 -20.52 -0.72
C GLU A 35 -17.93 -19.00 -0.85
N GLY A 36 -18.21 -18.49 -2.05
CA GLY A 36 -18.25 -17.04 -2.34
C GLY A 36 -16.90 -16.35 -2.59
N SER A 37 -15.74 -16.99 -2.42
CA SER A 37 -14.44 -16.39 -2.70
C SER A 37 -13.72 -17.08 -3.86
N THR A 38 -13.51 -16.33 -4.94
CA THR A 38 -12.61 -16.72 -6.04
C THR A 38 -11.23 -16.10 -5.92
N HIS A 39 -11.05 -15.19 -4.95
CA HIS A 39 -9.82 -14.44 -4.75
C HIS A 39 -8.84 -15.21 -3.86
N VAL A 40 -7.61 -15.35 -4.33
CA VAL A 40 -6.50 -15.96 -3.58
C VAL A 40 -5.46 -14.89 -3.29
N ASP A 41 -5.30 -14.55 -2.01
CA ASP A 41 -4.34 -13.54 -1.55
C ASP A 41 -2.89 -13.90 -1.90
N ILE A 42 -2.01 -12.93 -1.88
CA ILE A 42 -0.62 -13.11 -2.30
C ILE A 42 0.17 -14.02 -1.34
N ILE A 43 -0.15 -14.03 -0.04
CA ILE A 43 0.52 -14.89 0.95
C ILE A 43 0.18 -16.37 0.66
N THR A 44 -1.09 -16.67 0.42
CA THR A 44 -1.53 -18.01 0.03
C THR A 44 -0.85 -18.46 -1.27
N ARG A 45 -0.70 -17.57 -2.26
CA ARG A 45 0.04 -17.86 -3.50
C ARG A 45 1.54 -18.05 -3.26
N ALA A 46 2.15 -17.28 -2.36
CA ALA A 46 3.55 -17.43 -1.97
C ALA A 46 3.80 -18.80 -1.29
N ARG A 47 2.93 -19.21 -0.35
CA ARG A 47 2.94 -20.54 0.26
C ARG A 47 2.84 -21.66 -0.78
N ALA A 48 1.93 -21.51 -1.76
CA ALA A 48 1.76 -22.48 -2.84
C ALA A 48 3.02 -22.57 -3.73
N HIS A 49 3.67 -21.44 -4.05
CA HIS A 49 4.93 -21.46 -4.78
C HIS A 49 6.08 -22.04 -3.96
N HIS A 50 6.15 -21.78 -2.65
CA HIS A 50 7.14 -22.41 -1.77
C HIS A 50 7.01 -23.94 -1.79
N LEU A 51 5.80 -24.50 -1.77
CA LEU A 51 5.60 -25.95 -1.89
C LEU A 51 6.19 -26.53 -3.18
N THR A 52 6.22 -25.78 -4.29
CA THR A 52 6.75 -26.25 -5.59
C THR A 52 8.23 -25.90 -5.80
N ALA A 53 8.74 -24.89 -5.09
CA ALA A 53 10.11 -24.40 -5.19
C ALA A 53 10.65 -24.03 -3.79
N PRO A 54 10.89 -25.00 -2.89
CA PRO A 54 11.22 -24.75 -1.47
C PRO A 54 12.55 -23.99 -1.26
N GLU A 55 13.47 -24.08 -2.22
CA GLU A 55 14.76 -23.39 -2.17
C GLU A 55 14.70 -21.92 -2.61
N ALA A 56 13.58 -21.48 -3.18
CA ALA A 56 13.42 -20.10 -3.63
C ALA A 56 13.20 -19.17 -2.44
N VAL A 57 13.62 -17.91 -2.59
CA VAL A 57 13.30 -16.84 -1.65
C VAL A 57 12.16 -16.01 -2.23
N ILE A 58 11.14 -15.77 -1.44
CA ILE A 58 10.00 -14.90 -1.80
C ILE A 58 10.47 -13.44 -1.74
N ASP A 59 10.10 -12.64 -2.75
CA ASP A 59 10.57 -11.26 -2.89
C ASP A 59 9.45 -10.30 -3.30
N SER A 60 9.77 -9.01 -3.35
CA SER A 60 8.90 -7.93 -3.85
C SER A 60 7.57 -7.86 -3.07
N TRP A 61 6.43 -7.79 -3.75
CA TRP A 61 5.10 -7.59 -3.19
C TRP A 61 4.70 -8.64 -2.16
N ALA A 62 5.06 -9.90 -2.38
CA ALA A 62 4.76 -10.96 -1.43
C ALA A 62 5.60 -10.83 -0.14
N ALA A 63 6.87 -10.47 -0.24
CA ALA A 63 7.70 -10.20 0.93
C ALA A 63 7.22 -8.96 1.69
N ALA A 64 6.84 -7.89 0.99
CA ALA A 64 6.23 -6.71 1.60
C ALA A 64 4.89 -7.03 2.29
N SER A 65 4.08 -7.94 1.73
CA SER A 65 2.83 -8.41 2.35
C SER A 65 3.08 -9.20 3.64
N TYR A 66 4.14 -10.03 3.69
CA TYR A 66 4.56 -10.68 4.93
C TYR A 66 5.03 -9.68 6.00
N ALA A 67 5.54 -8.53 5.60
CA ALA A 67 5.86 -7.44 6.51
C ALA A 67 4.64 -6.58 6.92
N GLY A 68 3.43 -6.90 6.40
CA GLY A 68 2.18 -6.25 6.77
C GLY A 68 1.56 -5.34 5.70
N LEU A 69 2.20 -5.16 4.54
CA LEU A 69 1.61 -4.35 3.46
C LEU A 69 0.34 -5.03 2.95
N SER A 70 -0.79 -4.32 3.06
CA SER A 70 -2.11 -4.80 2.61
C SER A 70 -2.55 -4.20 1.28
N TYR A 71 -1.96 -3.07 0.87
CA TYR A 71 -2.32 -2.39 -0.37
C TYR A 71 -1.64 -3.03 -1.59
N TRP A 72 -2.40 -3.23 -2.67
CA TRP A 72 -1.94 -3.61 -4.02
C TRP A 72 -1.27 -4.97 -4.16
N THR A 73 -1.03 -5.69 -3.07
CA THR A 73 -0.24 -6.93 -3.07
C THR A 73 -0.93 -8.06 -3.81
N ASP A 74 -2.25 -8.19 -3.67
CA ASP A 74 -3.01 -9.32 -4.22
C ASP A 74 -3.15 -9.30 -5.74
N THR A 75 -2.96 -8.16 -6.36
CA THR A 75 -2.97 -8.00 -7.82
C THR A 75 -1.58 -8.16 -8.46
N ALA A 76 -0.54 -8.37 -7.63
CA ALA A 76 0.82 -8.62 -8.10
C ALA A 76 1.11 -10.13 -8.20
N PRO A 77 1.85 -10.60 -9.24
CA PRO A 77 2.42 -11.94 -9.23
C PRO A 77 3.45 -12.11 -8.12
N VAL A 78 3.51 -13.32 -7.54
CA VAL A 78 4.59 -13.65 -6.58
C VAL A 78 5.94 -13.61 -7.30
N THR A 79 6.95 -13.02 -6.68
CA THR A 79 8.32 -13.03 -7.19
C THR A 79 9.16 -14.03 -6.41
N LEU A 80 9.85 -14.91 -7.13
CA LEU A 80 10.79 -15.90 -6.59
C LEU A 80 12.22 -15.51 -6.99
N LEU A 81 13.11 -15.43 -6.02
CA LEU A 81 14.54 -15.39 -6.27
C LEU A 81 15.06 -16.83 -6.33
N VAL A 82 15.67 -17.18 -7.46
CA VAL A 82 16.15 -18.53 -7.80
C VAL A 82 17.61 -18.50 -8.24
N ARG A 83 18.32 -19.63 -8.11
CA ARG A 83 19.74 -19.74 -8.53
C ARG A 83 19.93 -19.50 -10.03
N SER A 84 18.98 -19.95 -10.83
CA SER A 84 19.02 -19.81 -12.29
C SER A 84 17.63 -19.60 -12.87
N GLY A 85 17.57 -18.91 -14.01
CA GLY A 85 16.35 -18.61 -14.73
C GLY A 85 15.82 -17.19 -14.46
N PHE A 86 15.24 -16.61 -15.50
CA PHE A 86 14.53 -15.34 -15.46
C PHE A 86 13.19 -15.53 -16.15
N TYR A 87 12.11 -15.09 -15.53
CA TYR A 87 10.78 -15.14 -16.09
C TYR A 87 9.93 -14.00 -15.54
N LYS A 88 9.22 -13.31 -16.43
CA LYS A 88 8.30 -12.22 -16.09
C LYS A 88 6.89 -12.57 -16.58
N THR A 89 5.90 -12.36 -15.76
CA THR A 89 4.49 -12.63 -16.05
C THR A 89 3.57 -11.64 -15.37
N THR A 90 2.36 -11.53 -15.88
CA THR A 90 1.21 -10.89 -15.21
C THR A 90 0.19 -11.92 -14.72
N ASP A 91 0.38 -13.21 -15.04
CA ASP A 91 -0.46 -14.30 -14.58
C ASP A 91 -0.20 -14.57 -13.08
N LEU A 92 -1.21 -14.37 -12.25
CA LEU A 92 -1.11 -14.53 -10.79
C LEU A 92 -0.85 -15.99 -10.35
N ARG A 93 -1.08 -16.95 -11.24
CA ARG A 93 -0.81 -18.38 -10.98
C ARG A 93 0.62 -18.78 -11.28
N ARG A 94 1.40 -17.91 -11.93
CA ARG A 94 2.80 -18.14 -12.28
C ARG A 94 3.67 -17.14 -11.51
N PRO A 95 4.87 -17.55 -11.05
CA PRO A 95 5.75 -16.62 -10.36
C PRO A 95 6.58 -15.82 -11.37
N ASN A 96 6.88 -14.57 -11.04
CA ASN A 96 8.07 -13.93 -11.59
C ASN A 96 9.32 -14.66 -11.06
N ARG A 97 10.36 -14.80 -11.88
CA ARG A 97 11.65 -15.38 -11.45
C ARG A 97 12.76 -14.39 -11.70
N ARG A 98 13.57 -14.18 -10.68
CA ARG A 98 14.75 -13.32 -10.71
C ARG A 98 15.93 -14.07 -10.11
N ARG A 99 17.15 -13.66 -10.46
CA ARG A 99 18.34 -14.30 -9.93
C ARG A 99 18.53 -13.96 -8.45
N LEU A 100 18.80 -14.96 -7.64
CA LEU A 100 19.18 -14.80 -6.23
C LEU A 100 20.60 -14.21 -6.15
N GLY A 101 20.76 -13.10 -5.41
CA GLY A 101 22.04 -12.50 -5.11
C GLY A 101 22.85 -13.35 -4.12
N ALA A 102 24.18 -13.24 -4.16
CA ALA A 102 25.07 -14.08 -3.32
C ALA A 102 24.98 -13.76 -1.82
N SER A 103 24.68 -12.52 -1.44
CA SER A 103 24.73 -12.02 -0.05
C SER A 103 23.40 -11.40 0.36
N LEU A 104 22.28 -12.06 0.04
CA LEU A 104 20.96 -11.55 0.36
C LEU A 104 20.52 -11.98 1.76
N GLU A 105 20.22 -11.00 2.61
CA GLU A 105 19.65 -11.27 3.92
C GLU A 105 18.16 -11.68 3.78
N THR A 106 17.78 -12.71 4.54
CA THR A 106 16.43 -13.28 4.48
C THR A 106 15.89 -13.58 5.88
N CYS A 107 14.57 -13.60 6.01
CA CYS A 107 13.87 -14.04 7.23
C CYS A 107 12.82 -15.12 6.90
N THR A 108 12.26 -15.74 7.93
CA THR A 108 11.20 -16.77 7.83
C THR A 108 9.95 -16.29 8.58
N PRO A 109 9.12 -15.45 7.96
CA PRO A 109 8.01 -14.79 8.66
C PRO A 109 6.75 -15.63 8.83
N ASP A 110 6.68 -16.81 8.21
CA ASP A 110 5.46 -17.62 8.17
C ASP A 110 5.47 -18.76 9.18
N PRO A 111 4.66 -18.70 10.26
CA PRO A 111 4.67 -19.76 11.28
C PRO A 111 4.12 -21.09 10.80
N GLU A 112 3.25 -21.10 9.76
CA GLU A 112 2.74 -22.35 9.16
C GLU A 112 3.72 -22.96 8.15
N PHE A 113 4.68 -22.16 7.64
CA PHE A 113 5.70 -22.56 6.68
C PHE A 113 7.09 -22.11 7.16
N PRO A 114 7.65 -22.73 8.22
CA PRO A 114 8.87 -22.28 8.90
C PRO A 114 10.12 -22.26 8.01
N ASN A 115 10.10 -22.96 6.88
CA ASN A 115 11.19 -22.96 5.90
C ASN A 115 10.96 -21.98 4.73
N LEU A 116 9.82 -21.27 4.69
CA LEU A 116 9.55 -20.24 3.69
C LEU A 116 10.39 -19.01 4.01
N ARG A 117 11.31 -18.67 3.11
CA ARG A 117 12.18 -17.51 3.23
C ARG A 117 11.64 -16.34 2.42
N THR A 118 11.70 -15.15 3.02
CA THR A 118 11.44 -13.89 2.33
C THR A 118 12.65 -12.98 2.38
N THR A 119 12.73 -12.02 1.46
CA THR A 119 13.68 -10.90 1.57
C THR A 119 13.26 -9.98 2.72
N MET A 120 14.24 -9.24 3.28
CA MET A 120 13.96 -8.18 4.26
C MET A 120 13.19 -7.03 3.62
N LEU A 121 12.39 -6.31 4.43
CA LEU A 121 11.50 -5.25 3.95
C LEU A 121 12.21 -4.16 3.11
N PRO A 122 13.39 -3.63 3.47
CA PRO A 122 14.07 -2.63 2.65
C PRO A 122 14.39 -3.12 1.23
N TYR A 123 14.88 -4.35 1.10
CA TYR A 123 15.14 -4.96 -0.20
C TYR A 123 13.84 -5.17 -0.99
N ALA A 124 12.82 -5.78 -0.37
CA ALA A 124 11.50 -5.97 -1.00
C ALA A 124 10.91 -4.64 -1.48
N ALA A 125 11.01 -3.58 -0.67
CA ALA A 125 10.52 -2.24 -1.01
C ALA A 125 11.25 -1.67 -2.23
N ALA A 126 12.57 -1.81 -2.32
CA ALA A 126 13.34 -1.40 -3.51
C ALA A 126 12.87 -2.14 -4.78
N GLN A 127 12.56 -3.43 -4.67
CA GLN A 127 12.05 -4.22 -5.80
C GLN A 127 10.61 -3.81 -6.18
N CYS A 128 9.75 -3.49 -5.20
CA CYS A 128 8.41 -2.94 -5.46
C CYS A 128 8.49 -1.59 -6.18
N LEU A 129 9.36 -0.67 -5.74
CA LEU A 129 9.60 0.60 -6.43
C LEU A 129 10.04 0.41 -7.88
N ARG A 130 10.91 -0.58 -8.14
CA ARG A 130 11.30 -0.93 -9.51
C ARG A 130 10.09 -1.38 -10.33
N ASP A 131 9.23 -2.22 -9.76
CA ASP A 131 8.06 -2.72 -10.46
C ASP A 131 7.06 -1.60 -10.76
N ILE A 132 6.87 -0.64 -9.84
CA ILE A 132 6.08 0.58 -10.05
C ILE A 132 6.66 1.42 -11.19
N MET A 133 7.95 1.74 -11.15
CA MET A 133 8.59 2.65 -12.11
C MET A 133 8.72 2.04 -13.50
N ASN A 134 8.85 0.71 -13.61
CA ASN A 134 8.88 -0.01 -14.89
C ASN A 134 7.48 -0.38 -15.40
N ASN A 135 6.43 0.10 -14.74
CA ASN A 135 5.04 -0.22 -15.05
C ASN A 135 4.76 -1.74 -15.09
N ALA A 136 5.52 -2.51 -14.30
CA ALA A 136 5.36 -3.95 -14.17
C ALA A 136 4.23 -4.31 -13.19
N HIS A 137 3.96 -3.42 -12.25
CA HIS A 137 2.83 -3.45 -11.34
C HIS A 137 2.40 -2.03 -11.00
N GLY A 138 1.10 -1.79 -10.91
CA GLY A 138 0.54 -0.49 -10.62
C GLY A 138 -0.96 -0.55 -10.36
N TRP A 139 -1.49 0.51 -9.86
CA TRP A 139 -2.90 0.70 -9.52
C TRP A 139 -3.38 2.04 -10.06
N TRP A 140 -4.69 2.23 -10.07
CA TRP A 140 -5.26 3.53 -10.36
C TRP A 140 -4.86 4.56 -9.29
N THR A 141 -4.48 5.75 -9.69
CA THR A 141 -4.14 6.85 -8.76
C THR A 141 -4.55 8.20 -9.34
N TYR A 142 -4.66 9.18 -8.47
CA TYR A 142 -5.02 10.55 -8.84
C TYR A 142 -3.89 11.25 -9.59
N ASN A 143 -4.26 12.20 -10.43
CA ASN A 143 -3.30 13.10 -11.05
C ASN A 143 -2.82 14.13 -10.00
N VAL A 144 -1.54 14.05 -9.64
CA VAL A 144 -0.89 15.05 -8.79
C VAL A 144 -0.07 15.97 -9.69
N PRO A 145 -0.36 17.29 -9.76
CA PRO A 145 0.39 18.20 -10.62
C PRO A 145 1.91 18.12 -10.38
N GLY A 146 2.70 18.07 -11.44
CA GLY A 146 4.16 17.99 -11.35
C GLY A 146 4.73 16.61 -11.01
N LEU A 147 3.88 15.59 -10.86
CA LEU A 147 4.29 14.20 -10.68
C LEU A 147 3.72 13.31 -11.78
N SER A 148 4.52 12.37 -12.26
CA SER A 148 4.00 11.25 -13.06
C SER A 148 3.20 10.27 -12.19
N TYR A 149 2.37 9.44 -12.82
CA TYR A 149 1.65 8.38 -12.09
C TYR A 149 2.60 7.41 -11.38
N GLY A 150 3.76 7.10 -11.95
CA GLY A 150 4.77 6.25 -11.30
C GLY A 150 5.36 6.91 -10.06
N GLU A 151 5.65 8.21 -10.11
CA GLU A 151 6.14 8.96 -8.95
C GLU A 151 5.06 9.05 -7.86
N THR A 152 3.82 9.37 -8.21
CA THR A 152 2.71 9.40 -7.25
C THR A 152 2.53 8.04 -6.55
N ARG A 153 2.53 6.94 -7.32
CA ARG A 153 2.46 5.58 -6.77
C ARG A 153 3.66 5.26 -5.86
N SER A 154 4.85 5.73 -6.24
CA SER A 154 6.05 5.53 -5.41
C SER A 154 5.93 6.24 -4.06
N VAL A 155 5.37 7.46 -4.01
CA VAL A 155 5.11 8.16 -2.75
C VAL A 155 4.04 7.43 -1.93
N GLN A 156 2.91 7.04 -2.54
CA GLN A 156 1.86 6.27 -1.89
C GLN A 156 2.41 4.97 -1.29
N PHE A 157 3.29 4.29 -2.02
CA PHE A 157 3.94 3.06 -1.57
C PHE A 157 4.86 3.31 -0.38
N ILE A 158 5.72 4.35 -0.42
CA ILE A 158 6.61 4.68 0.70
C ILE A 158 5.80 5.11 1.93
N ASP A 159 4.73 5.90 1.78
CA ASP A 159 3.84 6.26 2.88
C ASP A 159 3.25 4.99 3.55
N ALA A 160 2.76 4.03 2.75
CA ALA A 160 2.23 2.78 3.26
C ALA A 160 3.31 1.93 4.00
N ILE A 161 4.53 1.86 3.46
CA ILE A 161 5.64 1.15 4.12
C ILE A 161 6.03 1.81 5.45
N ARG A 162 6.04 3.14 5.53
CA ARG A 162 6.33 3.87 6.77
C ARG A 162 5.29 3.66 7.87
N GLN A 163 4.07 3.31 7.50
CA GLN A 163 3.03 2.96 8.47
C GLN A 163 3.25 1.57 9.10
N LEU A 164 3.90 0.64 8.38
CA LEU A 164 4.18 -0.71 8.89
C LEU A 164 5.23 -0.69 10.00
N ASP A 165 6.25 0.13 9.82
CA ASP A 165 7.35 0.29 10.77
C ASP A 165 7.70 1.78 10.89
N PRO A 166 7.22 2.46 11.94
CA PRO A 166 7.57 3.87 12.19
C PRO A 166 9.07 4.11 12.43
N HIS A 167 9.83 3.06 12.75
CA HIS A 167 11.28 3.12 12.98
C HIS A 167 12.08 2.74 11.74
N LEU A 168 11.42 2.40 10.63
CA LEU A 168 12.09 2.04 9.38
C LEU A 168 13.00 3.17 8.91
N ASN A 169 14.28 2.86 8.79
CA ASN A 169 15.24 3.77 8.21
C ASN A 169 15.08 3.82 6.69
N LEU A 170 14.58 4.93 6.18
CA LEU A 170 14.41 5.11 4.72
C LEU A 170 15.73 5.07 3.94
N GLY A 171 16.86 5.32 4.62
CA GLY A 171 18.21 5.17 4.06
C GLY A 171 18.51 3.73 3.63
N ASP A 172 17.94 2.74 4.32
CA ASP A 172 18.14 1.34 3.97
C ASP A 172 17.41 0.99 2.66
N ILE A 173 16.19 1.53 2.46
CA ILE A 173 15.48 1.41 1.18
C ILE A 173 16.27 2.08 0.05
N GLN A 174 16.85 3.27 0.30
CA GLN A 174 17.65 3.98 -0.68
C GLN A 174 18.94 3.20 -1.03
N ALA A 175 19.57 2.55 -0.03
CA ALA A 175 20.75 1.71 -0.24
C ALA A 175 20.42 0.48 -1.10
N GLU A 176 19.33 -0.23 -0.80
CA GLU A 176 18.88 -1.41 -1.56
C GLU A 176 18.36 -1.05 -2.97
N ALA A 177 17.86 0.17 -3.15
CA ALA A 177 17.42 0.65 -4.45
C ALA A 177 18.58 1.03 -5.38
N LYS A 178 19.84 1.10 -4.89
CA LYS A 178 21.01 1.47 -5.69
C LYS A 178 21.23 0.47 -6.82
N GLY A 179 21.26 0.99 -8.07
CA GLY A 179 21.37 0.17 -9.27
C GLY A 179 20.08 -0.55 -9.69
N VAL A 180 19.01 -0.43 -8.91
CA VAL A 180 17.69 -1.05 -9.16
C VAL A 180 16.70 0.01 -9.67
N VAL A 181 16.66 1.18 -9.02
CA VAL A 181 15.84 2.33 -9.40
C VAL A 181 16.73 3.56 -9.53
N LYS A 182 16.39 4.50 -10.41
CA LYS A 182 17.12 5.77 -10.54
C LYS A 182 17.13 6.49 -9.18
N LYS A 183 18.32 6.90 -8.72
CA LYS A 183 18.53 7.57 -7.42
C LYS A 183 17.57 8.76 -7.22
N THR A 184 17.43 9.62 -8.23
CA THR A 184 16.56 10.81 -8.17
C THR A 184 15.09 10.49 -7.94
N ILE A 185 14.62 9.33 -8.43
CA ILE A 185 13.22 8.89 -8.21
C ILE A 185 13.03 8.45 -6.77
N VAL A 186 13.98 7.67 -6.24
CA VAL A 186 13.90 7.19 -4.85
C VAL A 186 14.00 8.36 -3.87
N GLU A 187 14.95 9.28 -4.09
CA GLU A 187 15.11 10.50 -3.28
C GLU A 187 13.85 11.36 -3.32
N LYS A 188 13.24 11.53 -4.50
CA LYS A 188 11.99 12.28 -4.65
C LYS A 188 10.83 11.61 -3.91
N ALA A 189 10.67 10.29 -4.04
CA ALA A 189 9.61 9.56 -3.36
C ALA A 189 9.76 9.61 -1.84
N VAL A 190 10.99 9.40 -1.33
CA VAL A 190 11.32 9.50 0.09
C VAL A 190 11.13 10.93 0.61
N GLY A 191 11.62 11.95 -0.13
CA GLY A 191 11.49 13.36 0.27
C GLY A 191 10.06 13.87 0.27
N LEU A 192 9.19 13.32 -0.56
CA LEU A 192 7.76 13.65 -0.60
C LEU A 192 6.91 12.76 0.33
N SER A 193 7.47 11.70 0.90
CA SER A 193 6.70 10.80 1.77
C SER A 193 6.44 11.39 3.16
N ASP A 194 5.33 10.98 3.76
CA ASP A 194 4.87 11.41 5.08
C ASP A 194 4.19 10.23 5.80
N PRO A 195 4.58 9.90 7.05
CA PRO A 195 4.00 8.77 7.79
C PRO A 195 2.56 9.02 8.23
N GLY A 196 2.06 10.24 8.14
CA GLY A 196 0.71 10.59 8.56
C GLY A 196 -0.37 10.31 7.52
N ALA A 197 -0.03 10.09 6.24
CA ALA A 197 -1.04 9.72 5.25
C ALA A 197 -1.43 8.24 5.45
N GLN A 198 -2.66 7.97 5.88
CA GLN A 198 -3.13 6.64 6.26
C GLN A 198 -3.79 5.86 5.09
N SER A 199 -3.94 6.51 3.95
CA SER A 199 -4.47 5.89 2.74
C SER A 199 -3.83 6.48 1.48
N PRO A 200 -3.89 5.76 0.34
CA PRO A 200 -3.41 6.28 -0.94
C PRO A 200 -4.10 7.58 -1.38
N SER A 201 -5.37 7.76 -1.01
CA SER A 201 -6.13 8.98 -1.32
C SER A 201 -5.67 10.17 -0.46
N GLU A 202 -5.38 9.94 0.82
CA GLU A 202 -4.81 10.95 1.70
C GLU A 202 -3.41 11.38 1.24
N THR A 203 -2.57 10.45 0.75
CA THR A 203 -1.30 10.80 0.11
C THR A 203 -1.51 11.73 -1.08
N ALA A 204 -2.47 11.44 -1.97
CA ALA A 204 -2.76 12.30 -3.12
C ALA A 204 -3.28 13.67 -2.68
N LEU A 205 -4.21 13.72 -1.72
CA LEU A 205 -4.73 14.96 -1.15
C LEU A 205 -3.61 15.81 -0.58
N ARG A 206 -2.76 15.24 0.25
CA ARG A 206 -1.63 15.91 0.87
C ARG A 206 -0.66 16.47 -0.18
N LEU A 207 -0.31 15.69 -1.20
CA LEU A 207 0.60 16.10 -2.27
C LEU A 207 0.04 17.28 -3.10
N ILE A 208 -1.26 17.27 -3.38
CA ILE A 208 -1.93 18.38 -4.09
C ILE A 208 -2.01 19.63 -3.20
N ALA A 209 -2.40 19.45 -1.93
CA ALA A 209 -2.59 20.55 -0.98
C ALA A 209 -1.26 21.24 -0.62
N ALA A 210 -0.17 20.48 -0.46
CA ALA A 210 1.16 21.00 -0.13
C ALA A 210 1.72 21.98 -1.18
N GLN A 211 1.19 21.94 -2.42
CA GLN A 211 1.58 22.86 -3.49
C GLN A 211 0.93 24.24 -3.39
N VAL A 212 -0.11 24.38 -2.56
CA VAL A 212 -0.89 25.64 -2.46
C VAL A 212 -0.24 26.60 -1.48
N HIS A 213 0.15 26.11 -0.29
CA HIS A 213 0.72 26.93 0.78
C HIS A 213 1.71 26.09 1.61
N PRO A 214 2.85 26.67 2.05
CA PRO A 214 3.79 25.98 2.92
C PRO A 214 3.22 25.73 4.32
N GLY A 215 3.84 24.79 5.06
CA GLY A 215 3.46 24.50 6.46
C GLY A 215 2.32 23.51 6.62
N LEU A 216 1.93 22.79 5.53
CA LEU A 216 0.98 21.69 5.62
C LEU A 216 1.51 20.63 6.60
N THR A 217 0.64 20.14 7.48
CA THR A 217 0.89 19.02 8.40
C THR A 217 -0.22 17.97 8.27
N THR A 218 0.12 16.71 8.54
CA THR A 218 -0.82 15.58 8.49
C THR A 218 -1.33 15.22 9.88
N GLN A 219 -2.42 14.47 9.96
CA GLN A 219 -3.00 13.90 11.18
C GLN A 219 -3.10 14.92 12.32
N ILE A 220 -3.75 16.05 12.06
CA ILE A 220 -3.87 17.12 13.04
C ILE A 220 -4.92 16.74 14.10
N PRO A 221 -4.55 16.44 15.35
CA PRO A 221 -5.52 16.11 16.38
C PRO A 221 -6.26 17.39 16.84
N ILE A 222 -7.56 17.28 16.95
CA ILE A 222 -8.47 18.34 17.45
C ILE A 222 -9.01 17.90 18.82
N TYR A 223 -8.77 18.72 19.81
CA TYR A 223 -9.22 18.49 21.18
C TYR A 223 -10.31 19.50 21.56
N TYR A 224 -11.33 19.05 22.26
CA TYR A 224 -12.37 19.89 22.85
C TYR A 224 -12.72 19.38 24.24
N GLY A 225 -12.72 20.28 25.24
CA GLY A 225 -12.93 19.87 26.64
C GLY A 225 -11.92 18.84 27.16
N GLY A 226 -10.68 18.85 26.65
CA GLY A 226 -9.63 17.89 27.01
C GLY A 226 -9.75 16.51 26.35
N ARG A 227 -10.73 16.29 25.47
CA ARG A 227 -10.94 15.03 24.74
C ARG A 227 -10.55 15.18 23.28
N LEU A 228 -9.94 14.14 22.71
CA LEU A 228 -9.72 14.06 21.27
C LEU A 228 -11.09 13.88 20.59
N VAL A 229 -11.46 14.84 19.75
CA VAL A 229 -12.71 14.84 18.99
C VAL A 229 -12.50 14.21 17.62
N THR A 230 -11.50 14.65 16.89
CA THR A 230 -11.21 14.14 15.55
C THR A 230 -9.74 14.36 15.19
N LYS A 231 -9.30 13.80 14.06
CA LYS A 231 -8.03 14.13 13.41
C LYS A 231 -8.31 14.59 12.00
N LEU A 232 -7.80 15.75 11.62
CA LEU A 232 -7.81 16.20 10.23
C LEU A 232 -6.74 15.42 9.45
N ASP A 233 -7.03 14.96 8.26
CA ASP A 233 -6.08 14.17 7.45
C ASP A 233 -4.84 15.01 7.11
N CYS A 234 -5.05 16.29 6.74
CA CYS A 234 -3.99 17.27 6.63
C CYS A 234 -4.54 18.70 6.77
N GLY A 235 -3.65 19.68 6.92
CA GLY A 235 -4.05 21.09 7.02
C GLY A 235 -2.94 21.99 7.53
N TRP A 236 -3.30 23.23 7.82
CA TRP A 236 -2.42 24.28 8.28
C TRP A 236 -2.85 24.73 9.68
N ARG A 237 -2.04 24.39 10.68
CA ARG A 237 -2.34 24.69 12.09
C ARG A 237 -2.41 26.18 12.38
N LYS A 238 -1.51 26.97 11.78
CA LYS A 238 -1.43 28.43 11.98
C LYS A 238 -2.67 29.12 11.42
N GLU A 239 -3.06 28.73 10.21
CA GLU A 239 -4.20 29.27 9.48
C GLU A 239 -5.52 28.68 9.97
N LYS A 240 -5.47 27.58 10.76
CA LYS A 240 -6.64 26.82 11.21
C LYS A 240 -7.52 26.36 10.03
N VAL A 241 -6.90 25.85 8.98
CA VAL A 241 -7.60 25.25 7.84
C VAL A 241 -7.28 23.77 7.82
N GLY A 242 -8.32 22.92 7.81
CA GLY A 242 -8.20 21.48 7.84
C GLY A 242 -8.92 20.80 6.69
N LEU A 243 -8.35 19.70 6.22
CA LEU A 243 -8.89 18.89 5.13
C LEU A 243 -9.18 17.48 5.65
N PHE A 244 -10.34 16.95 5.26
CA PHE A 244 -10.70 15.55 5.39
C PHE A 244 -10.86 14.95 4.00
N TYR A 245 -10.32 13.77 3.77
CA TYR A 245 -10.72 12.96 2.63
C TYR A 245 -12.01 12.20 2.96
N ASP A 246 -13.03 12.47 2.18
CA ASP A 246 -14.32 11.79 2.31
C ASP A 246 -14.43 10.75 1.19
N GLY A 247 -14.03 9.50 1.51
CA GLY A 247 -14.23 8.35 0.65
C GLY A 247 -15.72 8.00 0.55
N GLU A 248 -16.10 7.23 -0.49
CA GLU A 248 -17.47 6.73 -0.65
C GLU A 248 -17.79 5.67 0.42
N HIS A 249 -18.09 6.11 1.63
CA HIS A 249 -18.65 5.25 2.66
C HIS A 249 -20.15 5.50 2.76
N HIS A 250 -20.94 4.43 2.77
CA HIS A 250 -22.36 4.49 3.12
C HIS A 250 -22.48 4.90 4.58
N LEU A 251 -22.63 6.21 4.81
CA LEU A 251 -22.72 6.78 6.16
C LEU A 251 -24.01 6.31 6.83
N THR A 252 -23.89 5.74 8.02
CA THR A 252 -25.03 5.48 8.89
C THR A 252 -25.56 6.81 9.47
N ARG A 253 -26.84 6.86 9.92
CA ARG A 253 -27.42 8.03 10.57
C ARG A 253 -26.57 8.53 11.75
N LYS A 254 -26.01 7.61 12.55
CA LYS A 254 -25.10 7.95 13.65
C LYS A 254 -23.83 8.64 13.20
N GLN A 255 -23.30 8.27 12.04
CA GLN A 255 -22.13 8.90 11.47
C GLN A 255 -22.42 10.34 11.02
N HIS A 256 -23.59 10.59 10.43
CA HIS A 256 -24.02 11.96 10.05
C HIS A 256 -24.15 12.88 11.27
N ASP A 257 -24.76 12.39 12.39
CA ASP A 257 -24.93 13.17 13.60
C ASP A 257 -23.56 13.52 14.22
N TYR A 258 -22.64 12.56 14.28
CA TYR A 258 -21.27 12.77 14.74
C TYR A 258 -20.51 13.77 13.86
N ASP A 259 -20.60 13.66 12.56
CA ASP A 259 -19.94 14.56 11.61
C ASP A 259 -20.45 16.01 11.72
N ALA A 260 -21.73 16.19 12.00
CA ALA A 260 -22.30 17.50 12.28
C ALA A 260 -21.76 18.10 13.58
N GLU A 261 -21.68 17.30 14.66
CA GLU A 261 -21.09 17.71 15.93
C GLU A 261 -19.60 18.12 15.76
N VAL A 262 -18.82 17.31 15.09
CA VAL A 262 -17.40 17.60 14.79
C VAL A 262 -17.26 18.92 14.02
N THR A 263 -18.16 19.19 13.05
CA THR A 263 -18.13 20.42 12.26
C THR A 263 -18.40 21.65 13.13
N LEU A 264 -19.37 21.57 14.05
CA LEU A 264 -19.67 22.65 15.00
C LEU A 264 -18.47 22.93 15.94
N ILE A 265 -17.87 21.86 16.50
CA ILE A 265 -16.70 22.00 17.38
C ILE A 265 -15.53 22.64 16.63
N LEU A 266 -15.26 22.23 15.39
CA LEU A 266 -14.20 22.85 14.57
C LEU A 266 -14.48 24.34 14.36
N HIS A 267 -15.70 24.72 14.06
CA HIS A 267 -16.11 26.10 13.91
C HIS A 267 -15.89 26.90 15.21
N ASP A 268 -16.30 26.40 16.37
CA ASP A 268 -16.12 27.03 17.68
C ASP A 268 -14.64 27.24 18.02
N LEU A 269 -13.78 26.33 17.60
CA LEU A 269 -12.32 26.42 17.74
C LEU A 269 -11.66 27.33 16.69
N GLY A 270 -12.45 27.92 15.78
CA GLY A 270 -11.99 28.81 14.70
C GLY A 270 -11.35 28.07 13.53
N TRP A 271 -11.52 26.77 13.43
CA TRP A 271 -11.07 25.98 12.28
C TRP A 271 -12.07 26.09 11.13
N GLU A 272 -11.54 26.27 9.93
CA GLU A 272 -12.27 26.06 8.69
C GLU A 272 -11.93 24.68 8.17
N SER A 273 -12.92 23.78 8.10
CA SER A 273 -12.73 22.43 7.60
C SER A 273 -13.33 22.27 6.21
N MET A 274 -12.65 21.50 5.35
CA MET A 274 -13.15 21.16 4.03
C MET A 274 -13.12 19.63 3.85
N ARG A 275 -14.27 19.06 3.49
CA ARG A 275 -14.37 17.66 3.08
C ARG A 275 -14.05 17.54 1.58
N VAL A 276 -13.06 16.73 1.26
CA VAL A 276 -12.59 16.49 -0.11
C VAL A 276 -13.11 15.16 -0.59
N THR A 277 -14.10 15.22 -1.48
CA THR A 277 -14.69 14.01 -2.10
C THR A 277 -13.76 13.44 -3.18
N ASN A 278 -14.02 12.20 -3.57
CA ASN A 278 -13.35 11.54 -4.70
C ASN A 278 -13.41 12.41 -5.98
N ALA A 279 -14.60 12.96 -6.30
CA ALA A 279 -14.78 13.82 -7.48
C ALA A 279 -13.92 15.09 -7.44
N LEU A 280 -13.79 15.72 -6.26
CA LEU A 280 -12.96 16.91 -6.11
C LEU A 280 -11.46 16.55 -6.19
N LEU A 281 -11.04 15.43 -5.62
CA LEU A 281 -9.67 14.95 -5.68
C LEU A 281 -9.25 14.57 -7.11
N GLN A 282 -10.18 14.15 -7.97
CA GLN A 282 -9.94 13.94 -9.40
C GLN A 282 -9.73 15.24 -10.19
N ASN A 283 -10.07 16.41 -9.61
CA ASN A 283 -9.84 17.71 -10.23
C ASN A 283 -8.87 18.56 -9.39
N PRO A 284 -7.55 18.32 -9.49
CA PRO A 284 -6.56 18.98 -8.66
C PRO A 284 -6.56 20.51 -8.81
N THR A 285 -6.84 21.04 -9.98
CA THR A 285 -6.92 22.49 -10.22
C THR A 285 -8.07 23.14 -9.42
N ALA A 286 -9.25 22.50 -9.44
CA ALA A 286 -10.38 22.98 -8.65
C ALA A 286 -10.09 22.86 -7.16
N LEU A 287 -9.52 21.73 -6.72
CA LEU A 287 -9.13 21.49 -5.33
C LEU A 287 -8.14 22.55 -4.85
N GLN A 288 -7.06 22.80 -5.59
CA GLN A 288 -6.07 23.83 -5.25
C GLN A 288 -6.70 25.24 -5.14
N ARG A 289 -7.59 25.61 -6.06
CA ARG A 289 -8.32 26.88 -5.99
C ARG A 289 -9.17 26.98 -4.72
N HIS A 290 -9.91 25.94 -4.36
CA HIS A 290 -10.74 25.95 -3.15
C HIS A 290 -9.89 26.00 -1.87
N ILE A 291 -8.74 25.35 -1.84
CA ILE A 291 -7.78 25.43 -0.73
C ILE A 291 -7.21 26.85 -0.65
N ALA A 292 -6.74 27.42 -1.77
CA ALA A 292 -6.13 28.75 -1.80
C ALA A 292 -7.07 29.84 -1.26
N GLN A 293 -8.35 29.78 -1.62
CA GLN A 293 -9.37 30.73 -1.14
C GLN A 293 -9.55 30.72 0.39
N ARG A 294 -9.17 29.62 1.07
CA ARG A 294 -9.31 29.45 2.52
C ARG A 294 -8.03 29.74 3.28
N VAL A 295 -6.90 29.31 2.73
CA VAL A 295 -5.60 29.38 3.42
C VAL A 295 -4.94 30.73 3.24
N ILE A 296 -4.90 31.27 2.01
CA ILE A 296 -4.17 32.53 1.70
C ILE A 296 -4.70 33.72 2.45
N PRO A 297 -6.03 33.97 2.58
CA PRO A 297 -6.54 35.11 3.36
C PRO A 297 -6.21 35.04 4.86
N ARG A 298 -5.88 33.86 5.39
CA ARG A 298 -5.56 33.62 6.80
C ARG A 298 -4.06 33.61 7.09
N ALA A 299 -3.24 33.65 6.06
CA ALA A 299 -1.78 33.67 6.19
C ALA A 299 -1.20 35.05 6.53
N PHE A 300 -2.05 36.06 6.52
CA PHE A 300 -1.72 37.46 6.85
C PHE A 300 -2.56 37.92 8.10
#